data_9ea88c1c991e38b9b08a0623372a33d5
#
_entry.id   9ea88c1c991e38b9b08a0623372a33d5
#
_cell.length_a   1.000
_cell.length_b   1.000
_cell.length_c   1.000
_cell.angle_alpha   90.00
_cell.angle_beta   90.00
_cell.angle_gamma   90.00
#
_symmetry.space_group_name_H-M   'P 1'
#
loop_
_entity.id
_entity.type
_entity.pdbx_description
1 polymer ?
#
loop_
_entity_poly.entity_id
_entity_poly.type
_entity_poly.pdbx_seq_one_letter_code
_entity_poly.pdbx_strand_id
1 'polypeptide(L)'
;MKVEIRRVYDEHFGVYGARKVWRQLHREGIAVARCTVERRMGELHLRGVRRGKPHRTTTPEAAAARPTDLVERDFSAARPNQLWVADLTHVATWSGFV
;
A
#
# COMPACT_ATOMS: atom_id res chain seq x y z
N MET A 1 20.89 12.08 17.31
CA MET A 1 20.18 11.12 16.42
C MET A 1 18.71 10.91 16.80
N LYS A 2 18.39 10.51 18.03
CA LYS A 2 16.97 10.34 18.48
C LYS A 2 16.17 11.64 18.37
N VAL A 3 16.78 12.78 18.70
CA VAL A 3 16.16 14.11 18.59
C VAL A 3 15.80 14.44 17.15
N GLU A 4 16.72 14.21 16.20
CA GLU A 4 16.49 14.46 14.78
C GLU A 4 15.41 13.55 14.20
N ILE A 5 15.41 12.27 14.60
CA ILE A 5 14.36 11.33 14.18
C ILE A 5 12.99 11.78 14.71
N ARG A 6 12.92 12.22 15.98
CA ARG A 6 11.68 12.74 16.56
C ARG A 6 11.22 14.00 15.83
N ARG A 7 12.12 14.96 15.59
CA ARG A 7 11.83 16.18 14.86
C ARG A 7 11.22 15.88 13.47
N VAL A 8 11.90 15.06 12.67
CA VAL A 8 11.44 14.70 11.33
C VAL A 8 10.08 13.98 11.39
N TYR A 9 9.86 13.13 12.39
CA TYR A 9 8.60 12.43 12.55
C TYR A 9 7.45 13.40 12.87
N ASP A 10 7.67 14.34 13.79
CA ASP A 10 6.66 15.31 14.23
C ASP A 10 6.35 16.34 13.11
N GLU A 11 7.37 16.84 12.40
CA GLU A 11 7.22 17.73 11.23
C GLU A 11 6.38 17.10 10.10
N HIS A 12 6.34 15.76 10.03
CA HIS A 12 5.55 15.04 9.06
C HIS A 12 4.32 14.36 9.66
N PHE A 13 3.70 15.05 10.63
CA PHE A 13 2.41 14.67 11.24
C PHE A 13 2.37 13.27 11.84
N GLY A 14 3.51 12.71 12.25
CA GLY A 14 3.56 11.37 12.84
C GLY A 14 3.23 10.22 11.88
N VAL A 15 3.22 10.46 10.55
CA VAL A 15 2.84 9.43 9.57
C VAL A 15 4.03 8.70 8.94
N TYR A 16 5.24 9.26 9.05
CA TYR A 16 6.42 8.68 8.41
C TYR A 16 6.89 7.41 9.12
N GLY A 17 7.03 6.33 8.35
CA GLY A 17 7.76 5.13 8.79
C GLY A 17 9.28 5.29 8.61
N ALA A 18 10.06 4.35 9.13
CA ALA A 18 11.52 4.38 9.17
C ALA A 18 12.18 4.69 7.81
N ARG A 19 11.63 4.17 6.71
CA ARG A 19 12.14 4.43 5.37
C ARG A 19 11.99 5.89 4.94
N LYS A 20 10.86 6.53 5.28
CA LYS A 20 10.61 7.94 4.92
C LYS A 20 11.43 8.86 5.80
N VAL A 21 11.50 8.59 7.12
CA VAL A 21 12.35 9.32 8.06
C VAL A 21 13.82 9.24 7.63
N TRP A 22 14.31 8.05 7.31
CA TRP A 22 15.67 7.85 6.82
C TRP A 22 15.96 8.68 5.56
N ARG A 23 15.06 8.66 4.56
CA ARG A 23 15.21 9.45 3.34
C ARG A 23 15.24 10.95 3.61
N GLN A 24 14.42 11.43 4.53
CA GLN A 24 14.37 12.84 4.89
C GLN A 24 15.67 13.27 5.60
N LEU A 25 16.18 12.49 6.53
CA LEU A 25 17.48 12.75 7.18
C LEU A 25 18.62 12.85 6.15
N HIS A 26 18.63 11.95 5.15
CA HIS A 26 19.62 12.02 4.07
C HIS A 26 19.48 13.28 3.20
N ARG A 27 18.26 13.74 2.92
CA ARG A 27 18.03 15.01 2.21
C ARG A 27 18.56 16.21 2.98
N GLU A 28 18.53 16.16 4.28
CA GLU A 28 19.05 17.18 5.20
C GLU A 28 20.56 17.04 5.45
N GLY A 29 21.23 16.12 4.76
CA GLY A 29 22.68 15.91 4.89
C GLY A 29 23.10 15.05 6.09
N ILE A 30 22.15 14.44 6.80
CA ILE A 30 22.44 13.57 7.93
C ILE A 30 22.65 12.14 7.45
N ALA A 31 23.90 11.72 7.32
CA ALA A 31 24.27 10.37 6.91
C ALA A 31 24.05 9.37 8.05
N VAL A 32 23.09 8.50 7.89
CA VAL A 32 22.75 7.45 8.87
C VAL A 32 22.25 6.19 8.15
N ALA A 33 22.58 5.02 8.69
CA ALA A 33 22.08 3.77 8.14
C ALA A 33 20.58 3.60 8.42
N ARG A 34 19.82 3.06 7.48
CA ARG A 34 18.38 2.82 7.65
C ARG A 34 18.06 1.94 8.87
N CYS A 35 18.84 0.88 9.10
CA CYS A 35 18.67 0.00 10.25
C CYS A 35 18.84 0.74 11.59
N THR A 36 19.73 1.73 11.65
CA THR A 36 19.88 2.58 12.83
C THR A 36 18.62 3.41 13.07
N VAL A 37 18.06 4.03 12.02
CA VAL A 37 16.81 4.79 12.14
C VAL A 37 15.68 3.90 12.61
N GLU A 38 15.54 2.71 12.03
CA GLU A 38 14.50 1.74 12.39
C GLU A 38 14.58 1.32 13.86
N ARG A 39 15.78 0.98 14.33
CA ARG A 39 16.03 0.64 15.74
C ARG A 39 15.69 1.81 16.68
N ARG A 40 16.15 3.02 16.34
CA ARG A 40 15.89 4.22 17.16
C ARG A 40 14.41 4.60 17.18
N MET A 41 13.70 4.44 16.06
CA MET A 41 12.26 4.62 16.04
C MET A 41 11.55 3.59 16.93
N GLY A 42 11.98 2.33 16.91
CA GLY A 42 11.49 1.30 17.82
C GLY A 42 11.68 1.67 19.29
N GLU A 43 12.87 2.13 19.66
CA GLU A 43 13.18 2.60 21.03
C GLU A 43 12.34 3.82 21.47
N LEU A 44 11.93 4.65 20.51
CA LEU A 44 11.08 5.82 20.74
C LEU A 44 9.59 5.50 20.61
N HIS A 45 9.23 4.25 20.35
CA HIS A 45 7.85 3.79 20.08
C HIS A 45 7.16 4.55 18.93
N LEU A 46 7.95 5.03 17.95
CA LEU A 46 7.44 5.72 16.76
C LEU A 46 7.11 4.71 15.66
N ARG A 47 5.91 4.79 15.14
CA ARG A 47 5.45 3.92 14.05
C ARG A 47 4.86 4.75 12.92
N GLY A 48 5.21 4.41 11.68
CA GLY A 48 4.56 4.99 10.51
C GLY A 48 3.11 4.50 10.39
N VAL A 49 2.27 5.37 9.86
CA VAL A 49 0.87 5.02 9.58
C VAL A 49 0.80 4.13 8.34
N ARG A 50 0.15 2.99 8.48
CA ARG A 50 -0.25 2.17 7.33
C ARG A 50 -1.62 2.66 6.84
N ARG A 51 -1.83 2.63 5.53
CA ARG A 51 -3.18 2.73 4.99
C ARG A 51 -4.05 1.67 5.68
N GLY A 52 -5.26 2.06 6.06
CA GLY A 52 -6.22 1.15 6.69
C GLY A 52 -6.45 -0.12 5.86
N LYS A 53 -7.18 -1.07 6.41
CA LYS A 53 -7.57 -2.28 5.67
C LYS A 53 -8.20 -1.87 4.34
N PRO A 54 -7.82 -2.51 3.21
CA PRO A 54 -8.48 -2.27 1.94
C PRO A 54 -9.98 -2.48 2.13
N HIS A 55 -10.78 -1.55 1.62
CA HIS A 55 -12.23 -1.69 1.63
C HIS A 55 -12.60 -2.98 0.90
N ARG A 56 -13.26 -3.88 1.59
CA ARG A 56 -13.78 -5.10 0.98
C ARG A 56 -15.09 -4.73 0.29
N THR A 57 -15.05 -4.55 -1.01
CA THR A 57 -16.19 -4.16 -1.83
C THR A 57 -17.07 -5.34 -2.23
N THR A 58 -16.54 -6.56 -2.16
CA THR A 58 -17.22 -7.79 -2.55
C THR A 58 -17.32 -8.72 -1.37
N THR A 59 -18.54 -9.19 -1.06
CA THR A 59 -18.77 -10.25 -0.10
C THR A 59 -18.98 -11.54 -0.89
N PRO A 60 -18.07 -12.53 -0.82
CA PRO A 60 -18.27 -13.80 -1.52
C PRO A 60 -19.41 -14.57 -0.89
N GLU A 61 -20.31 -15.09 -1.71
CA GLU A 61 -21.32 -16.04 -1.29
C GLU A 61 -20.69 -17.44 -1.21
N ALA A 62 -20.67 -18.01 -0.01
CA ALA A 62 -19.96 -19.28 0.23
C ALA A 62 -20.63 -20.47 -0.48
N ALA A 63 -21.95 -20.40 -0.73
CA ALA A 63 -22.73 -21.45 -1.37
C ALA A 63 -22.79 -21.34 -2.90
N ALA A 64 -22.37 -20.21 -3.48
CA ALA A 64 -22.40 -20.02 -4.93
C ALA A 64 -21.33 -20.86 -5.62
N ALA A 65 -21.74 -21.62 -6.63
CA ALA A 65 -20.82 -22.32 -7.49
C ALA A 65 -19.93 -21.30 -8.24
N ARG A 66 -18.63 -21.48 -8.18
CA ARG A 66 -17.70 -20.61 -8.91
C ARG A 66 -17.72 -21.01 -10.39
N PRO A 67 -17.81 -20.04 -11.31
CA PRO A 67 -17.64 -20.31 -12.73
C PRO A 67 -16.29 -20.99 -12.99
N THR A 68 -16.26 -21.89 -13.95
CA THR A 68 -15.00 -22.53 -14.38
C THR A 68 -14.12 -21.48 -15.07
N ASP A 69 -12.82 -21.56 -14.85
CA ASP A 69 -11.86 -20.75 -15.60
C ASP A 69 -11.81 -21.26 -17.06
N LEU A 70 -12.36 -20.47 -17.97
CA LEU A 70 -12.41 -20.80 -19.39
C LEU A 70 -11.12 -20.42 -20.14
N VAL A 71 -10.26 -19.63 -19.52
CA VAL A 71 -9.06 -19.06 -20.16
C VAL A 71 -7.82 -19.85 -19.80
N GLU A 72 -7.76 -20.45 -18.61
CA GLU A 72 -6.62 -21.22 -18.08
C GLU A 72 -5.27 -20.49 -18.24
N ARG A 73 -5.30 -19.15 -18.08
CA ARG A 73 -4.15 -18.24 -18.28
C ARG A 73 -3.65 -18.14 -19.73
N ASP A 74 -4.32 -18.72 -20.70
CA ASP A 74 -4.03 -18.50 -22.10
C ASP A 74 -4.84 -17.33 -22.63
N PHE A 75 -4.23 -16.13 -22.66
CA PHE A 75 -4.83 -14.89 -23.13
C PHE A 75 -4.55 -14.62 -24.61
N SER A 76 -4.16 -15.64 -25.36
CA SER A 76 -3.89 -15.53 -26.79
C SER A 76 -5.16 -15.71 -27.63
N ALA A 77 -5.25 -14.98 -28.74
CA ALA A 77 -6.34 -15.08 -29.68
C ALA A 77 -5.83 -14.89 -31.10
N ALA A 78 -6.29 -15.73 -32.03
CA ALA A 78 -5.87 -15.66 -33.42
C ALA A 78 -6.61 -14.59 -34.26
N ARG A 79 -7.75 -14.08 -33.76
CA ARG A 79 -8.58 -13.08 -34.45
C ARG A 79 -9.29 -12.18 -33.43
N PRO A 80 -9.73 -10.97 -33.85
CA PRO A 80 -10.53 -10.09 -32.99
C PRO A 80 -11.84 -10.77 -32.55
N ASN A 81 -12.30 -10.42 -31.36
CA ASN A 81 -13.55 -10.92 -30.77
C ASN A 81 -13.58 -12.43 -30.47
N GLN A 82 -12.45 -13.10 -30.46
CA GLN A 82 -12.34 -14.51 -30.08
C GLN A 82 -12.28 -14.71 -28.59
N LEU A 83 -11.61 -13.77 -27.86
CA LEU A 83 -11.48 -13.76 -26.42
C LEU A 83 -11.82 -12.38 -25.88
N TRP A 84 -12.72 -12.33 -24.90
CA TRP A 84 -13.06 -11.14 -24.15
C TRP A 84 -12.69 -11.34 -22.69
N VAL A 85 -11.94 -10.40 -22.15
CA VAL A 85 -11.63 -10.33 -20.73
C VAL A 85 -12.11 -8.99 -20.20
N ALA A 86 -12.92 -8.99 -19.16
CA ALA A 86 -13.46 -7.78 -18.55
C ALA A 86 -13.21 -7.77 -17.05
N ASP A 87 -12.93 -6.62 -16.52
CA ASP A 87 -12.80 -6.37 -15.09
C ASP A 87 -13.62 -5.15 -14.68
N LEU A 88 -14.20 -5.19 -13.49
CA LEU A 88 -14.97 -4.10 -12.92
C LEU A 88 -14.27 -3.60 -11.65
N THR A 89 -13.93 -2.32 -11.63
CA THR A 89 -13.33 -1.67 -10.47
C THR A 89 -14.29 -0.64 -9.90
N HIS A 90 -14.59 -0.78 -8.62
CA HIS A 90 -15.39 0.19 -7.89
C HIS A 90 -14.50 1.26 -7.28
N VAL A 91 -14.83 2.52 -7.54
CA VAL A 91 -14.15 3.68 -6.97
C VAL A 91 -15.04 4.31 -5.91
N ALA A 92 -14.52 4.44 -4.70
CA ALA A 92 -15.22 5.15 -3.62
C ALA A 92 -15.17 6.66 -3.88
N THR A 93 -16.32 7.29 -3.96
CA THR A 93 -16.47 8.74 -4.09
C THR A 93 -17.26 9.30 -2.91
N TRP A 94 -17.33 10.63 -2.79
CA TRP A 94 -18.14 11.30 -1.75
C TRP A 94 -19.63 11.00 -1.85
N SER A 95 -20.11 10.64 -3.06
CA SER A 95 -21.51 10.28 -3.31
C SER A 95 -21.77 8.77 -3.35
N GLY A 96 -20.80 7.94 -3.04
CA GLY A 96 -20.90 6.48 -3.06
C GLY A 96 -19.91 5.81 -3.99
N PHE A 97 -20.15 4.53 -4.28
CA PHE A 97 -19.33 3.77 -5.23
C PHE A 97 -19.83 3.97 -6.66
N VAL A 98 -18.91 4.14 -7.56
CA VAL A 98 -19.12 4.15 -9.01
C VAL A 98 -18.23 3.13 -9.69
#